data_64db221f26186ff25ebf4f229f46893a
#
_entry.id   64db221f26186ff25ebf4f229f46893a
#
_cell.length_a   1.000
_cell.length_b   1.000
_cell.length_c   1.000
_cell.angle_alpha   90.00
_cell.angle_beta   90.00
_cell.angle_gamma   90.00
#
_symmetry.space_group_name_H-M   'P 1'
#
loop_
_entity.id
_entity.type
_entity.pdbx_description
1 polymer ?
#
loop_
_entity_poly.entity_id
_entity_poly.type
_entity_poly.pdbx_seq_one_letter_code
_entity_poly.pdbx_strand_id
1 'polypeptide(L)'
;GNKFEEVQSYCTLTEHVYTPYYVVMNQAKWDSLTAEQQEALTKAIEETTQRQYELSQQYEDEAIEVMEGAGCAVRTLTDEEKLGFKEAADKANSLEAAKKIMYKPELADQMAAELEAYRNK
;
A
#
# COMPACT_ATOMS: atom_id res chain seq x y z
N GLY A 1 -18.52 -0.60 1.72
CA GLY A 1 -17.64 -0.87 2.88
C GLY A 1 -18.20 -1.97 3.76
N ASN A 2 -17.38 -2.49 4.64
CA ASN A 2 -17.75 -3.63 5.51
C ASN A 2 -18.54 -3.21 6.77
N LYS A 3 -18.86 -1.93 6.91
CA LYS A 3 -19.63 -1.35 8.02
C LYS A 3 -19.09 -1.71 9.41
N PHE A 4 -17.78 -1.71 9.56
CA PHE A 4 -17.13 -1.98 10.85
C PHE A 4 -17.46 -0.91 11.90
N GLU A 5 -17.77 0.29 11.47
CA GLU A 5 -18.21 1.41 12.31
C GLU A 5 -19.49 1.09 13.11
N GLU A 6 -20.32 0.16 12.65
CA GLU A 6 -21.54 -0.23 13.35
C GLU A 6 -21.29 -1.18 14.53
N VAL A 7 -20.13 -1.85 14.58
CA VAL A 7 -19.84 -2.93 15.53
C VAL A 7 -18.51 -2.77 16.30
N GLN A 8 -17.69 -1.79 15.94
CA GLN A 8 -16.40 -1.56 16.57
C GLN A 8 -16.39 -0.27 17.38
N SER A 9 -15.90 -0.34 18.62
CA SER A 9 -15.74 0.83 19.48
C SER A 9 -14.36 1.48 19.39
N TYR A 10 -13.38 0.76 18.84
CA TYR A 10 -11.99 1.22 18.76
C TYR A 10 -11.37 0.85 17.40
N CYS A 11 -10.59 1.77 16.84
CA CYS A 11 -9.79 1.54 15.64
C CYS A 11 -8.37 2.07 15.87
N THR A 12 -7.36 1.29 15.56
CA THR A 12 -5.96 1.73 15.59
C THR A 12 -5.39 1.69 14.17
N LEU A 13 -4.95 2.85 13.69
CA LEU A 13 -4.31 3.00 12.38
C LEU A 13 -2.86 2.55 12.50
N THR A 14 -2.59 1.32 12.09
CA THR A 14 -1.26 0.70 12.21
C THR A 14 -0.38 0.91 10.99
N GLU A 15 -0.98 1.24 9.83
CA GLU A 15 -0.28 1.47 8.54
C GLU A 15 0.71 0.35 8.18
N HIS A 16 0.40 -0.89 8.55
CA HIS A 16 1.32 -2.02 8.45
C HIS A 16 1.28 -2.74 7.08
N VAL A 17 0.33 -2.39 6.21
CA VAL A 17 0.20 -3.00 4.88
C VAL A 17 0.14 -1.90 3.82
N TYR A 18 1.04 -1.98 2.86
CA TYR A 18 0.94 -1.22 1.62
C TYR A 18 0.46 -2.16 0.51
N THR A 19 -0.67 -1.86 -0.10
CA THR A 19 -1.29 -2.70 -1.12
C THR A 19 -1.32 -2.00 -2.48
N PRO A 20 -0.23 -2.07 -3.27
CA PRO A 20 -0.21 -1.49 -4.61
C PRO A 20 -1.03 -2.35 -5.58
N TYR A 21 -1.72 -1.68 -6.50
CA TYR A 21 -2.34 -2.29 -7.66
C TYR A 21 -1.49 -2.05 -8.89
N TYR A 22 -1.33 -3.09 -9.71
CA TYR A 22 -0.53 -3.03 -10.93
C TYR A 22 -1.45 -3.14 -12.15
N VAL A 23 -1.27 -2.23 -13.10
CA VAL A 23 -1.87 -2.37 -14.42
C VAL A 23 -0.87 -3.11 -15.31
N VAL A 24 -1.26 -4.26 -15.79
CA VAL A 24 -0.40 -5.12 -16.61
C VAL A 24 -1.05 -5.45 -17.93
N MET A 25 -0.23 -5.61 -18.97
CA MET A 25 -0.65 -6.05 -20.29
C MET A 25 0.30 -7.13 -20.81
N ASN A 26 -0.23 -8.09 -21.57
CA ASN A 26 0.60 -9.07 -22.23
C ASN A 26 1.54 -8.37 -23.25
N GLN A 27 2.82 -8.75 -23.27
CA GLN A 27 3.84 -8.11 -24.11
C GLN A 27 3.49 -8.17 -25.60
N ALA A 28 3.09 -9.34 -26.10
CA ALA A 28 2.72 -9.48 -27.51
C ALA A 28 1.49 -8.63 -27.90
N LYS A 29 0.57 -8.41 -26.92
CA LYS A 29 -0.56 -7.49 -27.13
C LYS A 29 -0.08 -6.05 -27.18
N TRP A 30 0.81 -5.63 -26.30
CA TRP A 30 1.42 -4.31 -26.31
C TRP A 30 2.14 -4.04 -27.63
N ASP A 31 2.96 -4.97 -28.10
CA ASP A 31 3.75 -4.87 -29.33
C ASP A 31 2.86 -4.84 -30.60
N SER A 32 1.62 -5.34 -30.50
CA SER A 32 0.64 -5.26 -31.60
C SER A 32 -0.08 -3.92 -31.73
N LEU A 33 0.09 -3.03 -30.75
CA LEU A 33 -0.50 -1.68 -30.78
C LEU A 33 0.36 -0.75 -31.62
N THR A 34 -0.29 0.24 -32.26
CA THR A 34 0.45 1.34 -32.89
C THR A 34 1.13 2.22 -31.85
N ALA A 35 2.15 2.96 -32.26
CA ALA A 35 2.83 3.91 -31.35
C ALA A 35 1.84 4.94 -30.74
N GLU A 36 0.89 5.42 -31.53
CA GLU A 36 -0.16 6.33 -31.07
C GLU A 36 -1.06 5.68 -30.01
N GLN A 37 -1.42 4.41 -30.18
CA GLN A 37 -2.21 3.66 -29.19
C GLN A 37 -1.43 3.41 -27.90
N GLN A 38 -0.12 3.07 -28.00
CA GLN A 38 0.74 2.91 -26.84
C GLN A 38 0.89 4.19 -26.05
N GLU A 39 1.10 5.32 -26.74
CA GLU A 39 1.19 6.65 -26.12
C GLU A 39 -0.12 7.03 -25.41
N ALA A 40 -1.27 6.83 -26.07
CA ALA A 40 -2.57 7.13 -25.49
C ALA A 40 -2.85 6.31 -24.23
N LEU A 41 -2.51 5.01 -24.24
CA LEU A 41 -2.65 4.15 -23.06
C LEU A 41 -1.70 4.58 -21.93
N THR A 42 -0.44 4.85 -22.23
CA THR A 42 0.54 5.32 -21.23
C THR A 42 0.04 6.58 -20.56
N LYS A 43 -0.36 7.57 -21.32
CA LYS A 43 -0.90 8.82 -20.79
C LYS A 43 -2.15 8.61 -19.93
N ALA A 44 -3.08 7.78 -20.38
CA ALA A 44 -4.29 7.48 -19.62
C ALA A 44 -3.97 6.80 -18.27
N ILE A 45 -2.99 5.90 -18.24
CA ILE A 45 -2.54 5.24 -17.00
C ILE A 45 -1.86 6.23 -16.06
N GLU A 46 -1.00 7.11 -16.56
CA GLU A 46 -0.33 8.14 -15.77
C GLU A 46 -1.34 9.09 -15.11
N GLU A 47 -2.28 9.63 -15.90
CA GLU A 47 -3.34 10.52 -15.39
C GLU A 47 -4.25 9.81 -14.37
N THR A 48 -4.63 8.57 -14.66
CA THR A 48 -5.47 7.76 -13.76
C THR A 48 -4.74 7.43 -12.47
N THR A 49 -3.46 7.11 -12.53
CA THR A 49 -2.63 6.82 -11.36
C THR A 49 -2.54 8.04 -10.44
N GLN A 50 -2.28 9.22 -11.00
CA GLN A 50 -2.25 10.46 -10.22
C GLN A 50 -3.60 10.73 -9.54
N ARG A 51 -4.68 10.59 -10.28
CA ARG A 51 -6.02 10.79 -9.73
C ARG A 51 -6.39 9.76 -8.67
N GLN A 52 -5.93 8.53 -8.84
CA GLN A 52 -6.16 7.45 -7.87
C GLN A 52 -5.46 7.72 -6.52
N TYR A 53 -4.24 8.28 -6.52
CA TYR A 53 -3.56 8.68 -5.29
C TYR A 53 -4.35 9.74 -4.52
N GLU A 54 -4.84 10.78 -5.21
CA GLU A 54 -5.66 11.82 -4.60
C GLU A 54 -6.95 11.26 -3.98
N LEU A 55 -7.64 10.39 -4.73
CA LEU A 55 -8.88 9.76 -4.27
C LEU A 55 -8.65 8.78 -3.10
N SER A 56 -7.54 8.05 -3.10
CA SER A 56 -7.21 7.16 -1.99
C SER A 56 -7.05 7.92 -0.68
N GLN A 57 -6.32 9.04 -0.71
CA GLN A 57 -6.16 9.88 0.47
C GLN A 57 -7.51 10.44 0.95
N GLN A 58 -8.31 10.97 0.02
CA GLN A 58 -9.64 11.48 0.35
C GLN A 58 -10.53 10.40 0.99
N TYR A 59 -10.54 9.18 0.45
CA TYR A 59 -11.36 8.09 1.00
C TYR A 59 -10.85 7.59 2.35
N GLU A 60 -9.55 7.64 2.61
CA GLU A 60 -8.99 7.33 3.92
C GLU A 60 -9.46 8.35 4.97
N ASP A 61 -9.39 9.65 4.66
CA ASP A 61 -9.84 10.72 5.54
C ASP A 61 -11.36 10.61 5.80
N GLU A 62 -12.18 10.41 4.75
CA GLU A 62 -13.62 10.21 4.88
C GLU A 62 -13.98 8.97 5.71
N ALA A 63 -13.20 7.88 5.59
CA ALA A 63 -13.43 6.67 6.36
C ALA A 63 -13.17 6.88 7.86
N ILE A 64 -12.15 7.66 8.21
CA ILE A 64 -11.87 8.04 9.59
C ILE A 64 -13.02 8.87 10.15
N GLU A 65 -13.48 9.88 9.42
CA GLU A 65 -14.63 10.72 9.84
C GLU A 65 -15.91 9.89 10.06
N VAL A 66 -16.18 8.92 9.20
CA VAL A 66 -17.34 8.02 9.34
C VAL A 66 -17.23 7.17 10.60
N MET A 67 -16.04 6.63 10.90
CA MET A 67 -15.81 5.83 12.11
C MET A 67 -15.96 6.67 13.38
N GLU A 68 -15.37 7.85 13.42
CA GLU A 68 -15.49 8.78 14.56
C GLU A 68 -16.93 9.25 14.75
N GLY A 69 -17.63 9.58 13.66
CA GLY A 69 -19.03 9.96 13.66
C GLY A 69 -19.97 8.86 14.17
N ALA A 70 -19.60 7.60 14.03
CA ALA A 70 -20.30 6.45 14.59
C ALA A 70 -19.93 6.16 16.06
N GLY A 71 -19.02 6.93 16.66
CA GLY A 71 -18.59 6.78 18.05
C GLY A 71 -17.41 5.82 18.25
N CYS A 72 -16.75 5.41 17.17
CA CYS A 72 -15.51 4.63 17.25
C CYS A 72 -14.35 5.56 17.66
N ALA A 73 -13.59 5.18 18.67
CA ALA A 73 -12.37 5.89 19.06
C ALA A 73 -11.24 5.52 18.09
N VAL A 74 -10.93 6.41 17.16
CA VAL A 74 -9.83 6.21 16.19
C VAL A 74 -8.53 6.75 16.79
N ARG A 75 -7.47 5.96 16.65
CA ARG A 75 -6.15 6.27 17.20
C ARG A 75 -5.06 6.03 16.18
N THR A 76 -4.16 6.97 16.01
CA THR A 76 -2.90 6.82 15.26
C THR A 76 -1.78 6.36 16.22
N LEU A 77 -0.91 5.49 15.74
CA LEU A 77 0.28 5.07 16.50
C LEU A 77 1.36 6.13 16.44
N THR A 78 2.08 6.28 17.55
CA THR A 78 3.34 7.04 17.58
C THR A 78 4.44 6.28 16.84
N ASP A 79 5.52 6.98 16.47
CA ASP A 79 6.68 6.35 15.81
C ASP A 79 7.31 5.27 16.70
N GLU A 80 7.36 5.46 18.01
CA GLU A 80 7.84 4.48 18.98
C GLU A 80 6.97 3.21 18.98
N GLU A 81 5.65 3.36 18.95
CA GLU A 81 4.73 2.23 18.87
C GLU A 81 4.85 1.49 17.53
N LYS A 82 4.99 2.22 16.40
CA LYS A 82 5.25 1.63 15.08
C LYS A 82 6.57 0.83 15.08
N LEU A 83 7.61 1.34 15.75
CA LEU A 83 8.88 0.63 15.90
C LEU A 83 8.70 -0.71 16.65
N GLY A 84 7.86 -0.73 17.69
CA GLY A 84 7.52 -1.96 18.41
C GLY A 84 6.90 -3.03 17.51
N PHE A 85 6.03 -2.65 16.58
CA PHE A 85 5.47 -3.57 15.56
C PHE A 85 6.56 -4.10 14.62
N LYS A 86 7.47 -3.23 14.17
CA LYS A 86 8.61 -3.62 13.33
C LYS A 86 9.50 -4.65 14.04
N GLU A 87 9.85 -4.39 15.30
CA GLU A 87 10.66 -5.32 16.09
C GLU A 87 9.99 -6.68 16.28
N ALA A 88 8.67 -6.70 16.47
CA ALA A 88 7.91 -7.94 16.57
C ALA A 88 7.92 -8.71 15.24
N ALA A 89 7.77 -8.02 14.10
CA ALA A 89 7.84 -8.61 12.77
C ALA A 89 9.24 -9.16 12.46
N ASP A 90 10.29 -8.45 12.86
CA ASP A 90 11.68 -8.88 12.69
C ASP A 90 11.96 -10.16 13.52
N LYS A 91 11.48 -10.22 14.77
CA LYS A 91 11.57 -11.42 15.62
C LYS A 91 10.83 -12.62 15.04
N ALA A 92 9.71 -12.38 14.36
CA ALA A 92 8.96 -13.43 13.68
C ALA A 92 9.63 -13.92 12.37
N ASN A 93 10.77 -13.32 11.96
CA ASN A 93 11.46 -13.65 10.71
C ASN A 93 10.56 -13.58 9.47
N SER A 94 9.61 -12.65 9.47
CA SER A 94 8.57 -12.56 8.45
C SER A 94 9.14 -12.34 7.04
N LEU A 95 10.22 -11.59 6.90
CA LEU A 95 10.90 -11.39 5.62
C LEU A 95 11.50 -12.69 5.09
N GLU A 96 12.21 -13.45 5.93
CA GLU A 96 12.81 -14.73 5.55
C GLU A 96 11.74 -15.80 5.24
N ALA A 97 10.61 -15.75 5.94
CA ALA A 97 9.47 -16.61 5.64
C ALA A 97 8.85 -16.26 4.28
N ALA A 98 8.70 -14.98 3.97
CA ALA A 98 8.22 -14.51 2.69
C ALA A 98 9.15 -14.90 1.53
N LYS A 99 10.48 -14.74 1.69
CA LYS A 99 11.46 -15.12 0.67
C LYS A 99 11.36 -16.57 0.22
N LYS A 100 10.97 -17.48 1.12
CA LYS A 100 10.82 -18.91 0.79
C LYS A 100 9.73 -19.21 -0.24
N ILE A 101 8.76 -18.32 -0.40
CA ILE A 101 7.63 -18.47 -1.32
C ILE A 101 7.72 -17.50 -2.51
N MET A 102 8.69 -16.60 -2.52
CA MET A 102 8.88 -15.64 -3.62
C MET A 102 9.60 -16.28 -4.81
N TYR A 103 9.17 -15.92 -6.02
CA TYR A 103 9.86 -16.32 -7.25
C TYR A 103 11.25 -15.69 -7.39
N LYS A 104 11.42 -14.47 -6.90
CA LYS A 104 12.69 -13.72 -6.89
C LYS A 104 12.94 -13.16 -5.48
N PRO A 105 13.46 -13.96 -4.57
CA PRO A 105 13.67 -13.56 -3.18
C PRO A 105 14.67 -12.40 -3.00
N GLU A 106 15.60 -12.24 -3.94
CA GLU A 106 16.56 -11.13 -3.96
C GLU A 106 15.91 -9.76 -4.06
N LEU A 107 14.71 -9.65 -4.65
CA LEU A 107 13.97 -8.40 -4.69
C LEU A 107 13.52 -7.92 -3.31
N ALA A 108 13.27 -8.84 -2.39
CA ALA A 108 12.91 -8.48 -1.02
C ALA A 108 14.07 -7.77 -0.30
N ASP A 109 15.29 -8.23 -0.49
CA ASP A 109 16.49 -7.61 0.07
C ASP A 109 16.76 -6.24 -0.56
N GLN A 110 16.61 -6.15 -1.88
CA GLN A 110 16.74 -4.88 -2.60
C GLN A 110 15.72 -3.85 -2.10
N MET A 111 14.44 -4.21 -2.00
CA MET A 111 13.39 -3.34 -1.48
C MET A 111 13.67 -2.90 -0.04
N ALA A 112 14.12 -3.81 0.82
CA ALA A 112 14.47 -3.49 2.20
C ALA A 112 15.61 -2.47 2.27
N ALA A 113 16.66 -2.66 1.46
CA ALA A 113 17.81 -1.73 1.40
C ALA A 113 17.41 -0.34 0.87
N GLU A 114 16.58 -0.29 -0.18
CA GLU A 114 16.10 0.98 -0.74
C GLU A 114 15.19 1.73 0.25
N LEU A 115 14.34 1.00 0.98
CA LEU A 115 13.48 1.58 2.01
C LEU A 115 14.29 2.14 3.18
N GLU A 116 15.33 1.45 3.61
CA GLU A 116 16.22 1.93 4.66
C GLU A 116 17.00 3.18 4.20
N ALA A 117 17.51 3.18 2.97
CA ALA A 117 18.16 4.34 2.37
C ALA A 117 17.21 5.55 2.26
N TYR A 118 15.94 5.33 2.00
CA TYR A 118 14.92 6.38 1.96
C TYR A 118 14.64 6.99 3.34
N ARG A 119 14.55 6.16 4.37
CA ARG A 119 14.29 6.59 5.77
C ARG A 119 15.43 7.38 6.39
N ASN A 120 16.64 7.22 5.88
CA ASN A 120 17.86 7.88 6.37
C ASN A 120 18.18 9.21 5.64
N LYS A 121 17.29 9.69 4.78
CA LYS A 121 17.36 11.00 4.11
C LYS A 121 16.69 12.09 4.95
#